data_dfb5dfd3613e0967a603be7f01d0f462
#
_entry.id   dfb5dfd3613e0967a603be7f01d0f462
#
_cell.length_a   1.000
_cell.length_b   1.000
_cell.length_c   1.000
_cell.angle_alpha   90.00
_cell.angle_beta   90.00
_cell.angle_gamma   90.00
#
_symmetry.space_group_name_H-M   'P 1'
#
loop_
_entity.id
_entity.type
_entity.pdbx_description
1 polymer ?
#
loop_
_entity_poly.entity_id
_entity_poly.type
_entity_poly.pdbx_seq_one_letter_code
_entity_poly.pdbx_strand_id
1 'polypeptide(L)'
;MFPYLYLFLPAGAVFYFLLHLFPGIPAHPPAAQPSVPLPSGYALSWNDEFGGASLDMEKWFYRQTGPRHDAVNTPEAVSAGNGILSIRTYTENGKHHTGMIATKKKSLDRTYGFYEASIEFTGDRNASSGMWSAFWLQSDTISTVGNTGKYGTEIDIVEYRPNPANGYETNQAIHYHGYGEHHKSAAKQHKIGLLEGYHTYGVLRTAGGYTFYMDGKEVWKTQEALSCIPEYIILSSEIRDKNWAGDIPANGYGSRDKSPTAMNVDYVRVYSLPDSYRPAPDGKWSDRQWETVLPSGRKIARLAPPDGANVWFNRERTSSLLLDRDAVVDSLTVGKGKFFHLEGRDKTLVVRSGIAALERMDMVFDTKMALEGGDVAWTLFEPYSSLCANGPVHGKGSLILRCGSGTLVNSTFLFNAPVTLQGEMDVKGQVALGPSGSLSISGKTVFRRNSRLVVHLDGKNASPKIKAEGGLELEKNVSLYPEFFYVPEPGDRIILADGLKKTAGGTFFNLPEGRVFDAEIYRDSPLKTSLAGKASLRIHYTDTGILLTVLSVDKTAPSR
;
A
#
# COMPACT_ATOMS: atom_id res chain seq x y z
N MET A 1 36.51 -33.26 51.44
CA MET A 1 36.61 -31.87 51.75
C MET A 1 37.42 -31.20 50.62
N PHE A 2 36.73 -30.70 49.60
CA PHE A 2 37.33 -29.98 48.47
C PHE A 2 36.67 -28.60 48.40
N PRO A 3 37.43 -27.54 48.31
CA PRO A 3 36.88 -26.18 48.24
C PRO A 3 36.45 -25.85 46.81
N TYR A 4 35.28 -25.24 46.67
CA TYR A 4 34.77 -24.65 45.43
C TYR A 4 35.53 -23.36 45.12
N LEU A 5 36.12 -23.29 43.94
CA LEU A 5 36.69 -22.08 43.36
C LEU A 5 35.65 -21.44 42.45
N TYR A 6 35.06 -20.31 42.85
CA TYR A 6 34.21 -19.49 41.97
C TYR A 6 35.08 -18.57 41.14
N LEU A 7 35.13 -18.83 39.82
CA LEU A 7 35.64 -17.87 38.86
C LEU A 7 34.45 -17.05 38.30
N PHE A 8 34.47 -15.77 38.56
CA PHE A 8 33.59 -14.81 37.90
C PHE A 8 34.10 -14.57 36.48
N LEU A 9 33.32 -14.99 35.45
CA LEU A 9 33.49 -14.58 34.07
C LEU A 9 32.34 -13.64 33.67
N PRO A 10 32.58 -12.59 32.85
CA PRO A 10 31.56 -11.64 32.47
C PRO A 10 30.53 -12.27 31.55
N ALA A 11 29.27 -11.82 31.65
CA ALA A 11 28.04 -12.37 31.09
C ALA A 11 27.92 -12.47 29.54
N GLY A 12 29.02 -12.38 28.78
CA GLY A 12 29.03 -12.51 27.34
C GLY A 12 29.66 -13.79 26.78
N ALA A 13 30.31 -14.61 27.60
CA ALA A 13 31.15 -15.74 27.12
C ALA A 13 30.52 -17.13 27.34
N VAL A 14 29.39 -17.24 28.03
CA VAL A 14 28.80 -18.56 28.39
C VAL A 14 28.00 -19.21 27.29
N PHE A 15 27.58 -18.48 26.25
CA PHE A 15 26.75 -19.05 25.19
C PHE A 15 27.52 -19.81 24.10
N TYR A 16 28.83 -19.65 23.98
CA TYR A 16 29.63 -20.28 22.92
C TYR A 16 30.27 -21.64 23.31
N PHE A 17 30.31 -21.99 24.58
CA PHE A 17 31.02 -23.22 25.03
C PHE A 17 30.12 -24.45 25.23
N LEU A 18 28.80 -24.30 25.26
CA LEU A 18 27.86 -25.43 25.44
C LEU A 18 27.42 -26.13 24.16
N LEU A 19 27.75 -25.58 22.99
CA LEU A 19 27.34 -26.12 21.68
C LEU A 19 28.27 -27.24 21.15
N HIS A 20 29.40 -27.54 21.80
CA HIS A 20 30.38 -28.53 21.35
C HIS A 20 30.38 -29.86 22.13
N LEU A 21 29.45 -30.03 23.07
CA LEU A 21 29.42 -31.23 23.93
C LEU A 21 28.33 -32.27 23.57
N PHE A 22 27.49 -31.99 22.55
CA PHE A 22 26.54 -32.98 22.02
C PHE A 22 26.73 -33.17 20.52
N PRO A 23 27.47 -34.20 20.08
CA PRO A 23 27.51 -34.57 18.68
C PRO A 23 26.17 -35.24 18.31
N GLY A 24 25.28 -34.52 17.62
CA GLY A 24 24.06 -35.10 17.07
C GLY A 24 22.81 -34.24 16.95
N ILE A 25 22.82 -32.98 17.42
CA ILE A 25 21.73 -32.07 17.05
C ILE A 25 22.16 -31.36 15.75
N PRO A 26 21.50 -31.62 14.61
CA PRO A 26 21.77 -30.82 13.43
C PRO A 26 21.49 -29.37 13.80
N ALA A 27 22.51 -28.50 13.65
CA ALA A 27 22.31 -27.06 13.74
C ALA A 27 21.19 -26.72 12.77
N HIS A 28 20.05 -26.24 13.26
CA HIS A 28 19.05 -25.66 12.38
C HIS A 28 19.78 -24.59 11.54
N PRO A 29 19.68 -24.62 10.22
CA PRO A 29 20.25 -23.57 9.40
C PRO A 29 19.74 -22.22 9.95
N PRO A 30 20.58 -21.19 10.02
CA PRO A 30 20.14 -19.88 10.51
C PRO A 30 18.86 -19.51 9.77
N ALA A 31 17.84 -19.06 10.50
CA ALA A 31 16.56 -18.67 9.91
C ALA A 31 16.84 -17.73 8.72
N ALA A 32 16.29 -18.06 7.56
CA ALA A 32 16.47 -17.27 6.36
C ALA A 32 16.12 -15.80 6.65
N GLN A 33 17.06 -14.92 6.40
CA GLN A 33 16.88 -13.48 6.64
C GLN A 33 16.47 -12.80 5.33
N PRO A 34 15.60 -11.77 5.38
CA PRO A 34 15.28 -10.95 4.22
C PRO A 34 16.50 -10.10 3.82
N SER A 35 16.60 -9.74 2.52
CA SER A 35 17.67 -8.88 2.00
C SER A 35 17.57 -7.43 2.49
N VAL A 36 16.43 -7.05 3.07
CA VAL A 36 16.16 -5.72 3.61
C VAL A 36 15.78 -5.77 5.09
N PRO A 37 16.07 -4.72 5.87
CA PRO A 37 15.55 -4.63 7.23
C PRO A 37 14.03 -4.41 7.19
N LEU A 38 13.26 -5.41 7.61
CA LEU A 38 11.82 -5.30 7.73
C LEU A 38 11.41 -4.72 9.10
N PRO A 39 10.24 -4.06 9.18
CA PRO A 39 9.67 -3.65 10.45
C PRO A 39 9.54 -4.81 11.43
N SER A 40 9.54 -4.52 12.74
CA SER A 40 9.38 -5.55 13.78
C SER A 40 8.10 -6.34 13.61
N GLY A 41 8.17 -7.64 13.82
CA GLY A 41 7.03 -8.58 13.76
C GLY A 41 6.95 -9.40 12.47
N TYR A 42 7.65 -8.99 11.41
CA TYR A 42 7.74 -9.81 10.20
C TYR A 42 8.51 -11.11 10.48
N ALA A 43 7.98 -12.20 10.00
CA ALA A 43 8.65 -13.51 10.05
C ALA A 43 8.43 -14.28 8.77
N LEU A 44 9.34 -15.22 8.45
CA LEU A 44 9.20 -16.10 7.29
C LEU A 44 7.88 -16.86 7.38
N SER A 45 7.06 -16.73 6.36
CA SER A 45 5.72 -17.33 6.30
C SER A 45 5.57 -18.38 5.22
N TRP A 46 6.36 -18.26 4.16
CA TRP A 46 6.41 -19.21 3.07
C TRP A 46 7.78 -19.15 2.37
N ASN A 47 8.26 -20.28 1.90
CA ASN A 47 9.49 -20.31 1.11
C ASN A 47 9.53 -21.54 0.20
N ASP A 48 10.38 -21.46 -0.82
CA ASP A 48 10.95 -22.59 -1.52
C ASP A 48 12.42 -22.31 -1.83
N GLU A 49 13.27 -23.20 -1.33
CA GLU A 49 14.72 -23.18 -1.54
C GLU A 49 15.13 -24.21 -2.62
N PHE A 50 14.17 -24.78 -3.33
CA PHE A 50 14.34 -25.74 -4.43
C PHE A 50 15.30 -26.89 -4.12
N GLY A 51 15.43 -27.26 -2.86
CA GLY A 51 16.34 -28.33 -2.38
C GLY A 51 15.88 -29.75 -2.67
N GLY A 52 14.68 -29.95 -3.23
CA GLY A 52 14.16 -31.25 -3.66
C GLY A 52 14.81 -31.72 -4.95
N ALA A 53 14.54 -33.00 -5.34
CA ALA A 53 15.00 -33.55 -6.60
C ALA A 53 14.17 -33.11 -7.82
N SER A 54 13.05 -32.44 -7.60
CA SER A 54 12.12 -31.95 -8.62
C SER A 54 11.29 -30.79 -8.04
N LEU A 55 10.55 -30.11 -8.91
CA LEU A 55 9.61 -29.06 -8.50
C LEU A 55 8.58 -29.61 -7.50
N ASP A 56 8.42 -28.91 -6.37
CA ASP A 56 7.42 -29.26 -5.36
C ASP A 56 6.00 -28.97 -5.86
N MET A 57 5.32 -30.00 -6.33
CA MET A 57 3.96 -29.89 -6.87
C MET A 57 2.89 -29.64 -5.80
N GLU A 58 3.21 -29.64 -4.50
CA GLU A 58 2.29 -29.16 -3.46
C GLU A 58 2.32 -27.63 -3.35
N LYS A 59 3.46 -26.99 -3.68
CA LYS A 59 3.63 -25.53 -3.69
C LYS A 59 3.29 -24.93 -5.03
N TRP A 60 3.69 -25.55 -6.15
CA TRP A 60 3.66 -25.01 -7.49
C TRP A 60 2.73 -25.79 -8.44
N PHE A 61 2.42 -25.16 -9.56
CA PHE A 61 1.84 -25.81 -10.73
C PHE A 61 2.38 -25.16 -12.00
N TYR A 62 2.42 -25.92 -13.11
CA TYR A 62 2.74 -25.40 -14.43
C TYR A 62 1.56 -24.56 -14.92
N ARG A 63 1.83 -23.29 -15.24
CA ARG A 63 0.81 -22.33 -15.64
C ARG A 63 0.82 -22.13 -17.15
N GLN A 64 -0.38 -22.03 -17.75
CA GLN A 64 -0.56 -21.72 -19.18
C GLN A 64 0.31 -22.60 -20.10
N THR A 65 0.32 -23.92 -19.87
CA THR A 65 1.00 -24.88 -20.76
C THR A 65 0.38 -24.85 -22.17
N GLY A 66 1.24 -24.98 -23.20
CA GLY A 66 0.84 -24.91 -24.59
C GLY A 66 1.27 -23.60 -25.27
N PRO A 67 0.72 -23.28 -26.45
CA PRO A 67 1.08 -22.09 -27.21
C PRO A 67 0.82 -20.80 -26.44
N ARG A 68 1.83 -19.93 -26.36
CA ARG A 68 1.74 -18.59 -25.77
C ARG A 68 2.68 -17.64 -26.50
N HIS A 69 2.12 -16.57 -27.12
CA HIS A 69 2.85 -15.66 -27.99
C HIS A 69 3.62 -16.44 -29.08
N ASP A 70 4.92 -16.24 -29.22
CA ASP A 70 5.75 -16.92 -30.22
C ASP A 70 6.49 -18.15 -29.66
N ALA A 71 5.99 -18.72 -28.57
CA ALA A 71 6.56 -19.88 -27.91
C ALA A 71 5.52 -20.93 -27.48
N VAL A 72 6.03 -22.03 -26.95
CA VAL A 72 5.25 -23.06 -26.26
C VAL A 72 5.73 -23.12 -24.81
N ASN A 73 4.84 -22.83 -23.86
CA ASN A 73 5.11 -23.08 -22.44
C ASN A 73 5.02 -24.58 -22.16
N THR A 74 6.09 -25.16 -21.63
CA THR A 74 6.18 -26.60 -21.42
C THR A 74 6.85 -26.94 -20.08
N PRO A 75 6.40 -28.00 -19.38
CA PRO A 75 7.06 -28.49 -18.17
C PRO A 75 8.54 -28.86 -18.39
N GLU A 76 8.90 -29.32 -19.58
CA GLU A 76 10.26 -29.71 -19.95
C GLU A 76 11.26 -28.55 -19.94
N ALA A 77 10.75 -27.31 -19.99
CA ALA A 77 11.55 -26.10 -19.85
C ALA A 77 11.85 -25.74 -18.38
N VAL A 78 11.19 -26.41 -17.44
CA VAL A 78 11.32 -26.16 -16.00
C VAL A 78 12.01 -27.33 -15.33
N SER A 79 13.08 -27.06 -14.62
CA SER A 79 13.77 -28.06 -13.78
C SER A 79 14.05 -27.48 -12.40
N ALA A 80 13.95 -28.31 -11.36
CA ALA A 80 14.31 -27.97 -10.00
C ALA A 80 15.17 -29.07 -9.40
N GLY A 81 16.21 -28.72 -8.69
CA GLY A 81 17.11 -29.66 -8.04
C GLY A 81 18.39 -28.99 -7.57
N ASN A 82 19.05 -29.57 -6.58
CA ASN A 82 20.29 -29.07 -6.01
C ASN A 82 20.23 -27.62 -5.51
N GLY A 83 19.06 -27.17 -5.03
CA GLY A 83 18.85 -25.81 -4.53
C GLY A 83 18.54 -24.76 -5.60
N ILE A 84 18.36 -25.15 -6.87
CA ILE A 84 18.09 -24.21 -7.95
C ILE A 84 16.85 -24.64 -8.75
N LEU A 85 15.96 -23.69 -8.99
CA LEU A 85 14.94 -23.77 -10.05
C LEU A 85 15.53 -23.13 -11.31
N SER A 86 15.39 -23.78 -12.48
CA SER A 86 15.75 -23.21 -13.78
C SER A 86 14.56 -23.22 -14.74
N ILE A 87 14.23 -22.06 -15.29
CA ILE A 87 13.28 -21.92 -16.40
C ILE A 87 14.12 -21.60 -17.64
N ARG A 88 14.29 -22.61 -18.51
CA ARG A 88 15.13 -22.51 -19.70
C ARG A 88 14.33 -22.09 -20.93
N THR A 89 14.90 -21.19 -21.70
CA THR A 89 14.38 -20.80 -23.01
C THR A 89 15.20 -21.47 -24.10
N TYR A 90 14.59 -22.22 -25.01
CA TYR A 90 15.28 -22.99 -26.04
C TYR A 90 14.50 -23.08 -27.34
N THR A 91 15.15 -23.54 -28.42
CA THR A 91 14.55 -23.74 -29.74
C THR A 91 14.82 -25.15 -30.22
N GLU A 92 13.72 -25.90 -30.51
CA GLU A 92 13.77 -27.23 -31.11
C GLU A 92 12.79 -27.34 -32.26
N ASN A 93 13.22 -27.95 -33.36
CA ASN A 93 12.39 -28.15 -34.58
C ASN A 93 11.71 -26.84 -35.05
N GLY A 94 12.42 -25.73 -35.00
CA GLY A 94 11.93 -24.42 -35.40
C GLY A 94 10.88 -23.79 -34.49
N LYS A 95 10.61 -24.39 -33.30
CA LYS A 95 9.70 -23.86 -32.29
C LYS A 95 10.48 -23.40 -31.06
N HIS A 96 10.07 -22.26 -30.51
CA HIS A 96 10.62 -21.76 -29.27
C HIS A 96 9.85 -22.32 -28.08
N HIS A 97 10.56 -22.68 -27.02
CA HIS A 97 10.02 -23.26 -25.80
C HIS A 97 10.49 -22.49 -24.59
N THR A 98 9.63 -22.35 -23.62
CA THR A 98 9.93 -21.75 -22.33
C THR A 98 8.97 -22.29 -21.26
N GLY A 99 9.03 -21.76 -20.04
CA GLY A 99 8.22 -22.24 -18.92
C GLY A 99 7.59 -21.14 -18.09
N MET A 100 6.51 -21.50 -17.42
CA MET A 100 5.84 -20.67 -16.43
C MET A 100 5.30 -21.54 -15.31
N ILE A 101 5.60 -21.16 -14.08
CA ILE A 101 5.05 -21.80 -12.89
C ILE A 101 4.39 -20.75 -11.99
N ALA A 102 3.41 -21.20 -11.21
CA ALA A 102 2.75 -20.35 -10.24
C ALA A 102 2.48 -21.11 -8.93
N THR A 103 2.41 -20.35 -7.82
CA THR A 103 2.08 -20.93 -6.52
C THR A 103 0.61 -21.33 -6.45
N LYS A 104 0.35 -22.49 -5.83
CA LYS A 104 -1.01 -22.92 -5.53
C LYS A 104 -1.60 -22.08 -4.39
N LYS A 105 -2.85 -21.68 -4.53
CA LYS A 105 -3.58 -20.92 -3.51
C LYS A 105 -3.53 -21.55 -2.11
N LYS A 106 -3.53 -22.89 -2.04
CA LYS A 106 -3.43 -23.60 -0.76
C LYS A 106 -2.07 -23.47 -0.10
N SER A 107 -1.00 -23.23 -0.88
CA SER A 107 0.36 -23.13 -0.35
C SER A 107 0.71 -21.72 0.08
N LEU A 108 0.18 -20.71 -0.61
CA LEU A 108 0.41 -19.29 -0.31
C LEU A 108 -0.92 -18.53 -0.31
N ASP A 109 -1.33 -18.04 0.86
CA ASP A 109 -2.56 -17.26 1.06
C ASP A 109 -2.23 -16.07 1.98
N ARG A 110 -1.52 -15.08 1.42
CA ARG A 110 -1.11 -13.84 2.11
C ARG A 110 -1.43 -12.63 1.26
N THR A 111 -2.03 -11.62 1.90
CA THR A 111 -2.31 -10.34 1.24
C THR A 111 -1.11 -9.42 1.34
N TYR A 112 -0.61 -9.19 2.55
CA TYR A 112 0.51 -8.30 2.81
C TYR A 112 1.75 -9.08 3.23
N GLY A 113 2.92 -8.56 2.86
CA GLY A 113 4.19 -9.19 3.16
C GLY A 113 5.34 -8.65 2.32
N PHE A 114 6.53 -9.12 2.62
CA PHE A 114 7.70 -8.93 1.78
C PHE A 114 7.94 -10.20 0.97
N TYR A 115 7.81 -10.08 -0.34
CA TYR A 115 8.00 -11.15 -1.33
C TYR A 115 9.38 -10.95 -1.95
N GLU A 116 10.22 -11.96 -1.89
CA GLU A 116 11.61 -11.87 -2.35
C GLU A 116 12.03 -13.14 -3.09
N ALA A 117 12.82 -12.98 -4.15
CA ALA A 117 13.53 -14.06 -4.82
C ALA A 117 14.98 -13.67 -5.12
N SER A 118 15.88 -14.67 -5.07
CA SER A 118 17.25 -14.56 -5.54
C SER A 118 17.33 -15.19 -6.92
N ILE A 119 17.65 -14.38 -7.94
CA ILE A 119 17.53 -14.77 -9.35
C ILE A 119 18.79 -14.38 -10.12
N GLU A 120 19.25 -15.32 -10.95
CA GLU A 120 20.24 -15.10 -11.98
C GLU A 120 19.58 -15.21 -13.36
N PHE A 121 19.74 -14.18 -14.19
CA PHE A 121 19.32 -14.19 -15.58
C PHE A 121 20.51 -14.46 -16.49
N THR A 122 20.47 -15.58 -17.22
CA THR A 122 21.52 -15.97 -18.16
C THR A 122 21.05 -15.86 -19.60
N GLY A 123 21.98 -15.81 -20.56
CA GLY A 123 21.67 -15.80 -22.01
C GLY A 123 22.71 -15.06 -22.84
N ASP A 124 22.45 -14.92 -24.13
CA ASP A 124 23.26 -14.09 -25.00
C ASP A 124 23.07 -12.62 -24.64
N ARG A 125 24.11 -12.04 -24.11
CA ARG A 125 24.12 -10.68 -23.58
C ARG A 125 24.36 -9.62 -24.67
N ASN A 126 24.65 -10.05 -25.90
CA ASN A 126 25.02 -9.17 -27.01
C ASN A 126 23.90 -8.97 -28.03
N ALA A 127 22.76 -9.61 -27.85
CA ALA A 127 21.65 -9.55 -28.79
C ALA A 127 20.32 -9.21 -28.09
N SER A 128 19.49 -8.42 -28.75
CA SER A 128 18.05 -8.37 -28.50
C SER A 128 17.52 -9.82 -28.54
N SER A 129 16.70 -10.21 -27.58
CA SER A 129 16.37 -11.62 -27.45
C SER A 129 14.91 -11.96 -27.71
N GLY A 130 14.03 -10.97 -27.94
CA GLY A 130 12.61 -11.19 -28.12
C GLY A 130 11.95 -11.89 -26.93
N MET A 131 12.65 -11.92 -25.79
CA MET A 131 12.19 -12.60 -24.58
C MET A 131 12.38 -11.71 -23.34
N TRP A 132 11.59 -11.96 -22.33
CA TRP A 132 11.77 -11.43 -20.99
C TRP A 132 11.47 -12.49 -19.93
N SER A 133 12.13 -12.38 -18.80
CA SER A 133 11.90 -13.23 -17.64
C SER A 133 11.37 -12.40 -16.49
N ALA A 134 10.45 -12.96 -15.71
CA ALA A 134 9.73 -12.22 -14.68
C ALA A 134 9.50 -13.01 -13.39
N PHE A 135 9.61 -12.29 -12.27
CA PHE A 135 9.09 -12.65 -10.96
C PHE A 135 7.98 -11.66 -10.61
N TRP A 136 6.77 -12.13 -10.49
CA TRP A 136 5.59 -11.31 -10.38
C TRP A 136 4.45 -11.95 -9.59
N LEU A 137 3.49 -11.13 -9.17
CA LEU A 137 2.28 -11.55 -8.47
C LEU A 137 1.06 -11.24 -9.32
N GLN A 138 0.01 -12.04 -9.19
CA GLN A 138 -1.24 -11.79 -9.89
C GLN A 138 -2.44 -12.26 -9.06
N SER A 139 -3.57 -11.53 -9.17
CA SER A 139 -4.85 -11.99 -8.64
C SER A 139 -5.63 -12.79 -9.68
N ASP A 140 -6.45 -13.73 -9.22
CA ASP A 140 -7.38 -14.48 -10.08
C ASP A 140 -8.45 -13.59 -10.72
N THR A 141 -8.68 -12.41 -10.16
CA THR A 141 -9.78 -11.48 -10.54
C THR A 141 -9.29 -10.21 -11.21
N ILE A 142 -8.02 -10.14 -11.60
CA ILE A 142 -7.43 -8.95 -12.27
C ILE A 142 -8.20 -8.46 -13.50
N SER A 143 -8.86 -9.38 -14.21
CA SER A 143 -9.66 -9.03 -15.40
C SER A 143 -10.91 -8.20 -15.10
N THR A 144 -11.29 -8.07 -13.83
CA THR A 144 -12.44 -7.29 -13.42
C THR A 144 -12.07 -5.81 -13.30
N VAL A 145 -12.80 -4.98 -14.03
CA VAL A 145 -12.64 -3.53 -13.98
C VAL A 145 -13.26 -2.97 -12.71
N GLY A 146 -12.58 -2.01 -12.05
CA GLY A 146 -13.12 -1.26 -10.92
C GLY A 146 -12.24 -1.32 -9.68
N ASN A 147 -12.79 -1.81 -8.58
CA ASN A 147 -12.18 -1.79 -7.25
C ASN A 147 -10.96 -2.73 -7.14
N THR A 148 -9.76 -2.17 -7.23
CA THR A 148 -8.50 -2.95 -7.16
C THR A 148 -8.29 -3.58 -5.78
N GLY A 149 -8.79 -2.97 -4.70
CA GLY A 149 -8.74 -3.56 -3.36
C GLY A 149 -9.45 -4.91 -3.29
N LYS A 150 -10.51 -5.09 -4.10
CA LYS A 150 -11.35 -6.28 -4.14
C LYS A 150 -10.97 -7.25 -5.26
N TYR A 151 -10.56 -6.72 -6.41
CA TYR A 151 -10.28 -7.53 -7.60
C TYR A 151 -8.79 -7.76 -7.83
N GLY A 152 -7.93 -7.07 -7.07
CA GLY A 152 -6.49 -7.22 -7.11
C GLY A 152 -5.82 -6.62 -8.34
N THR A 153 -4.57 -6.96 -8.48
CA THR A 153 -3.65 -6.40 -9.47
C THR A 153 -2.75 -7.48 -10.04
N GLU A 154 -1.88 -7.08 -10.96
CA GLU A 154 -0.61 -7.73 -11.27
C GLU A 154 0.50 -6.83 -10.74
N ILE A 155 1.49 -7.43 -10.08
CA ILE A 155 2.62 -6.74 -9.49
C ILE A 155 3.90 -7.38 -10.04
N ASP A 156 4.55 -6.71 -10.99
CA ASP A 156 5.80 -7.18 -11.56
C ASP A 156 6.95 -6.73 -10.66
N ILE A 157 7.45 -7.67 -9.84
CA ILE A 157 8.55 -7.40 -8.90
C ILE A 157 9.84 -7.16 -9.69
N VAL A 158 10.04 -7.95 -10.73
CA VAL A 158 11.04 -7.71 -11.76
C VAL A 158 10.60 -8.34 -13.08
N GLU A 159 10.69 -7.56 -14.15
CA GLU A 159 10.75 -8.05 -15.52
C GLU A 159 12.15 -7.70 -16.07
N TYR A 160 12.91 -8.72 -16.41
CA TYR A 160 14.24 -8.58 -16.97
C TYR A 160 14.23 -8.80 -18.46
N ARG A 161 14.81 -7.88 -19.22
CA ARG A 161 15.04 -8.03 -20.65
C ARG A 161 16.46 -7.64 -21.02
N PRO A 162 17.17 -8.47 -21.79
CA PRO A 162 18.41 -8.05 -22.42
C PRO A 162 18.08 -7.07 -23.56
N ASN A 163 18.74 -5.93 -23.58
CA ASN A 163 18.61 -4.92 -24.63
C ASN A 163 19.97 -4.31 -24.96
N PRO A 164 20.72 -4.87 -25.92
CA PRO A 164 22.08 -4.44 -26.23
C PRO A 164 22.21 -2.99 -26.69
N ALA A 165 21.17 -2.44 -27.36
CA ALA A 165 21.18 -1.07 -27.84
C ALA A 165 21.07 -0.03 -26.70
N ASN A 166 20.43 -0.41 -25.57
CA ASN A 166 20.16 0.47 -24.43
C ASN A 166 20.74 -0.02 -23.10
N GLY A 167 21.50 -1.13 -23.10
CA GLY A 167 21.95 -1.84 -21.93
C GLY A 167 20.89 -2.82 -21.41
N TYR A 168 21.14 -3.41 -20.24
CA TYR A 168 20.17 -4.29 -19.58
C TYR A 168 19.15 -3.44 -18.84
N GLU A 169 17.91 -3.90 -18.84
CA GLU A 169 16.83 -3.18 -18.19
C GLU A 169 16.04 -4.12 -17.27
N THR A 170 15.70 -3.61 -16.09
CA THR A 170 14.67 -4.17 -15.25
C THR A 170 13.49 -3.21 -15.20
N ASN A 171 12.29 -3.76 -15.22
CA ASN A 171 11.05 -3.02 -15.08
C ASN A 171 10.31 -3.53 -13.85
N GLN A 172 9.77 -2.61 -13.06
CA GLN A 172 8.80 -2.86 -12.01
C GLN A 172 7.48 -2.25 -12.46
N ALA A 173 6.38 -2.99 -12.33
CA ALA A 173 5.08 -2.49 -12.77
C ALA A 173 3.95 -2.93 -11.86
N ILE A 174 2.87 -2.16 -11.92
CA ILE A 174 1.54 -2.52 -11.40
C ILE A 174 0.58 -2.43 -12.57
N HIS A 175 -0.12 -3.53 -12.87
CA HIS A 175 -1.18 -3.58 -13.87
C HIS A 175 -2.51 -3.87 -13.21
N TYR A 176 -3.58 -3.25 -13.72
CA TYR A 176 -4.92 -3.40 -13.16
C TYR A 176 -6.01 -3.14 -14.20
N HIS A 177 -7.24 -3.56 -13.92
CA HIS A 177 -8.41 -3.52 -14.79
C HIS A 177 -8.27 -4.43 -16.02
N GLY A 178 -7.60 -5.57 -15.87
CA GLY A 178 -7.38 -6.54 -16.95
C GLY A 178 -6.36 -6.09 -17.99
N TYR A 179 -6.42 -6.67 -19.16
CA TYR A 179 -5.48 -6.42 -20.27
C TYR A 179 -6.17 -5.89 -21.55
N GLY A 180 -7.43 -5.52 -21.44
CA GLY A 180 -8.24 -5.00 -22.55
C GLY A 180 -8.31 -3.47 -22.58
N GLU A 181 -9.42 -2.95 -23.07
CA GLU A 181 -9.67 -1.51 -23.26
C GLU A 181 -9.51 -0.67 -21.98
N HIS A 182 -9.82 -1.25 -20.82
CA HIS A 182 -9.75 -0.57 -19.54
C HIS A 182 -8.42 -0.74 -18.82
N HIS A 183 -7.46 -1.43 -19.42
CA HIS A 183 -6.15 -1.68 -18.85
C HIS A 183 -5.46 -0.39 -18.43
N LYS A 184 -4.91 -0.40 -17.24
CA LYS A 184 -4.06 0.66 -16.71
C LYS A 184 -2.82 0.08 -16.09
N SER A 185 -1.76 0.87 -16.10
CA SER A 185 -0.50 0.50 -15.46
C SER A 185 0.25 1.72 -14.93
N ALA A 186 1.10 1.46 -13.95
CA ALA A 186 2.18 2.33 -13.55
C ALA A 186 3.46 1.51 -13.53
N ALA A 187 4.57 2.07 -13.98
CA ALA A 187 5.82 1.34 -14.09
C ALA A 187 7.04 2.23 -13.82
N LYS A 188 8.13 1.60 -13.41
CA LYS A 188 9.45 2.22 -13.28
C LYS A 188 10.49 1.33 -13.95
N GLN A 189 11.15 1.87 -14.96
CA GLN A 189 12.26 1.21 -15.63
C GLN A 189 13.59 1.64 -15.03
N HIS A 190 14.50 0.69 -14.88
CA HIS A 190 15.86 0.92 -14.44
C HIS A 190 16.84 0.39 -15.48
N LYS A 191 17.70 1.29 -15.99
CA LYS A 191 18.89 0.88 -16.73
C LYS A 191 19.91 0.35 -15.73
N ILE A 192 20.31 -0.88 -15.92
CA ILE A 192 21.26 -1.58 -15.08
C ILE A 192 22.50 -1.92 -15.90
N GLY A 193 23.65 -1.98 -15.24
CA GLY A 193 24.84 -2.57 -15.84
C GLY A 193 24.65 -4.07 -16.10
N LEU A 194 25.70 -4.72 -16.60
CA LEU A 194 25.70 -6.17 -16.71
C LEU A 194 25.48 -6.78 -15.32
N LEU A 195 24.41 -7.53 -15.15
CA LEU A 195 24.18 -8.34 -13.95
C LEU A 195 24.85 -9.69 -14.13
N GLU A 196 25.80 -10.01 -13.26
CA GLU A 196 26.44 -11.32 -13.20
C GLU A 196 26.10 -12.01 -11.89
N GLY A 197 25.68 -13.26 -11.97
CA GLY A 197 25.28 -14.06 -10.83
C GLY A 197 23.89 -13.73 -10.28
N TYR A 198 23.69 -14.12 -9.05
CA TYR A 198 22.40 -13.97 -8.37
C TYR A 198 22.23 -12.59 -7.76
N HIS A 199 21.05 -12.00 -8.00
CA HIS A 199 20.61 -10.74 -7.42
C HIS A 199 19.29 -10.94 -6.69
N THR A 200 19.04 -10.17 -5.63
CA THR A 200 17.76 -10.22 -4.93
C THR A 200 16.78 -9.18 -5.46
N TYR A 201 15.56 -9.63 -5.72
CA TYR A 201 14.43 -8.79 -6.14
C TYR A 201 13.29 -8.98 -5.16
N GLY A 202 12.72 -7.89 -4.68
CA GLY A 202 11.65 -7.97 -3.70
C GLY A 202 10.65 -6.85 -3.79
N VAL A 203 9.44 -7.10 -3.24
CA VAL A 203 8.41 -6.09 -3.00
C VAL A 203 7.88 -6.21 -1.57
N LEU A 204 7.93 -5.11 -0.83
CA LEU A 204 7.18 -4.94 0.41
C LEU A 204 5.79 -4.43 0.05
N ARG A 205 4.78 -5.28 0.23
CA ARG A 205 3.38 -5.01 -0.02
C ARG A 205 2.67 -4.79 1.31
N THR A 206 2.09 -3.60 1.50
CA THR A 206 1.35 -3.20 2.71
C THR A 206 0.02 -2.55 2.33
N ALA A 207 -0.83 -2.25 3.29
CA ALA A 207 -2.01 -1.42 3.06
C ALA A 207 -1.66 0.02 2.65
N GLY A 208 -0.44 0.46 2.93
CA GLY A 208 0.08 1.79 2.58
C GLY A 208 0.67 1.90 1.19
N GLY A 209 0.98 0.79 0.51
CA GLY A 209 1.60 0.82 -0.80
C GLY A 209 2.53 -0.35 -1.08
N TYR A 210 3.28 -0.17 -2.15
CA TYR A 210 4.29 -1.09 -2.63
C TYR A 210 5.65 -0.41 -2.61
N THR A 211 6.66 -1.09 -2.07
CA THR A 211 8.06 -0.66 -2.13
C THR A 211 8.89 -1.77 -2.75
N PHE A 212 9.51 -1.49 -3.88
CA PHE A 212 10.31 -2.46 -4.65
C PHE A 212 11.78 -2.31 -4.32
N TYR A 213 12.45 -3.45 -4.24
CA TYR A 213 13.86 -3.54 -3.88
C TYR A 213 14.64 -4.37 -4.90
N MET A 214 15.89 -3.98 -5.10
CA MET A 214 16.91 -4.75 -5.82
C MET A 214 18.20 -4.72 -5.01
N ASP A 215 18.74 -5.88 -4.68
CA ASP A 215 19.93 -6.04 -3.83
C ASP A 215 19.86 -5.23 -2.52
N GLY A 216 18.71 -5.33 -1.86
CA GLY A 216 18.45 -4.65 -0.60
C GLY A 216 18.25 -3.13 -0.69
N LYS A 217 18.27 -2.55 -1.90
CA LYS A 217 18.08 -1.10 -2.12
C LYS A 217 16.69 -0.84 -2.68
N GLU A 218 16.00 0.18 -2.14
CA GLU A 218 14.75 0.66 -2.71
C GLU A 218 14.98 1.21 -4.12
N VAL A 219 14.23 0.71 -5.09
CA VAL A 219 14.30 1.14 -6.50
C VAL A 219 13.03 1.86 -6.95
N TRP A 220 11.88 1.55 -6.36
CA TRP A 220 10.62 2.22 -6.65
C TRP A 220 9.65 2.10 -5.49
N LYS A 221 8.85 3.15 -5.28
CA LYS A 221 7.74 3.16 -4.34
C LYS A 221 6.50 3.74 -5.00
N THR A 222 5.36 3.10 -4.79
CA THR A 222 4.09 3.53 -5.38
C THR A 222 2.89 3.14 -4.53
N GLN A 223 1.81 3.89 -4.68
CA GLN A 223 0.49 3.62 -4.08
C GLN A 223 -0.57 3.43 -5.17
N GLU A 224 -0.13 3.25 -6.42
CA GLU A 224 -1.04 2.99 -7.52
C GLU A 224 -1.74 1.66 -7.32
N ALA A 225 -3.07 1.65 -7.53
CA ALA A 225 -3.89 0.45 -7.56
C ALA A 225 -3.67 -0.52 -6.38
N LEU A 226 -3.81 -0.05 -5.14
CA LEU A 226 -3.65 -0.91 -3.95
C LEU A 226 -4.59 -2.12 -4.03
N SER A 227 -4.05 -3.29 -3.71
CA SER A 227 -4.79 -4.55 -3.65
C SER A 227 -4.86 -5.06 -2.21
N CYS A 228 -6.05 -5.47 -1.77
CA CYS A 228 -6.30 -5.98 -0.42
C CYS A 228 -6.71 -7.45 -0.43
N ILE A 229 -6.31 -8.21 -1.44
CA ILE A 229 -6.57 -9.65 -1.55
C ILE A 229 -5.26 -10.40 -1.76
N PRO A 230 -5.20 -11.70 -1.42
CA PRO A 230 -4.05 -12.54 -1.76
C PRO A 230 -3.81 -12.60 -3.26
N GLU A 231 -2.54 -12.59 -3.64
CA GLU A 231 -2.07 -12.74 -5.01
C GLU A 231 -1.01 -13.83 -5.05
N TYR A 232 -1.06 -14.67 -6.08
CA TYR A 232 -0.13 -15.79 -6.22
C TYR A 232 1.14 -15.38 -6.95
N ILE A 233 2.25 -16.02 -6.58
CA ILE A 233 3.57 -15.82 -7.19
C ILE A 233 3.62 -16.54 -8.53
N ILE A 234 4.24 -15.88 -9.54
CA ILE A 234 4.54 -16.44 -10.83
C ILE A 234 6.02 -16.24 -11.13
N LEU A 235 6.66 -17.27 -11.66
CA LEU A 235 7.98 -17.25 -12.26
C LEU A 235 7.83 -17.66 -13.72
N SER A 236 8.28 -16.82 -14.64
CA SER A 236 8.09 -17.07 -16.07
C SER A 236 9.25 -16.55 -16.91
N SER A 237 9.42 -17.17 -18.08
CA SER A 237 10.06 -16.55 -19.23
C SER A 237 9.08 -16.55 -20.39
N GLU A 238 9.01 -15.46 -21.13
CA GLU A 238 8.07 -15.28 -22.24
C GLU A 238 8.80 -14.84 -23.49
N ILE A 239 8.28 -15.22 -24.66
CA ILE A 239 8.89 -14.93 -25.96
C ILE A 239 7.84 -14.29 -26.86
N ARG A 240 8.17 -13.13 -27.41
CA ARG A 240 7.36 -12.45 -28.40
C ARG A 240 8.25 -11.63 -29.34
N ASP A 241 8.17 -11.95 -30.64
CA ASP A 241 8.95 -11.28 -31.68
C ASP A 241 8.49 -9.84 -31.90
N LYS A 242 9.43 -8.96 -32.23
CA LYS A 242 9.16 -7.54 -32.57
C LYS A 242 8.32 -6.82 -31.54
N ASN A 243 8.60 -7.08 -30.28
CA ASN A 243 7.93 -6.49 -29.14
C ASN A 243 8.91 -5.65 -28.31
N TRP A 244 8.45 -5.19 -27.13
CA TRP A 244 9.24 -4.40 -26.20
C TRP A 244 10.56 -5.08 -25.76
N ALA A 245 10.64 -6.43 -25.84
CA ALA A 245 11.85 -7.21 -25.59
C ALA A 245 12.72 -7.40 -26.85
N GLY A 246 12.37 -6.79 -27.97
CA GLY A 246 13.11 -6.82 -29.24
C GLY A 246 12.79 -8.02 -30.12
N ASP A 247 13.72 -8.39 -30.98
CA ASP A 247 13.55 -9.43 -32.00
C ASP A 247 14.07 -10.77 -31.48
N ILE A 248 13.40 -11.86 -31.85
CA ILE A 248 13.88 -13.21 -31.64
C ILE A 248 15.16 -13.41 -32.44
N PRO A 249 16.26 -13.98 -31.85
CA PRO A 249 17.47 -14.26 -32.59
C PRO A 249 17.23 -15.17 -33.81
N ALA A 250 17.83 -14.84 -34.94
CA ALA A 250 17.62 -15.57 -36.19
C ALA A 250 17.87 -17.10 -36.08
N ASN A 251 18.81 -17.50 -35.22
CA ASN A 251 19.13 -18.89 -34.93
C ASN A 251 18.38 -19.45 -33.70
N GLY A 252 17.42 -18.71 -33.16
CA GLY A 252 16.73 -19.03 -31.91
C GLY A 252 17.66 -19.01 -30.70
N TYR A 253 17.31 -19.82 -29.68
CA TYR A 253 17.98 -19.83 -28.36
C TYR A 253 18.89 -21.04 -28.13
N GLY A 254 19.14 -21.86 -29.16
CA GLY A 254 19.84 -23.13 -29.06
C GLY A 254 18.92 -24.28 -28.61
N SER A 255 19.41 -25.53 -28.72
CA SER A 255 18.63 -26.70 -28.29
C SER A 255 18.47 -26.74 -26.77
N ARG A 256 17.49 -27.52 -26.28
CA ARG A 256 17.18 -27.63 -24.85
C ARG A 256 18.42 -27.87 -23.97
N ASP A 257 19.30 -28.77 -24.42
CA ASP A 257 20.48 -29.15 -23.64
C ASP A 257 21.66 -28.16 -23.75
N LYS A 258 21.65 -27.29 -24.77
CA LYS A 258 22.75 -26.36 -25.10
C LYS A 258 22.39 -24.89 -24.94
N SER A 259 21.11 -24.56 -24.74
CA SER A 259 20.72 -23.16 -24.58
C SER A 259 21.38 -22.55 -23.34
N PRO A 260 22.07 -21.42 -23.49
CA PRO A 260 22.59 -20.67 -22.35
C PRO A 260 21.52 -19.81 -21.66
N THR A 261 20.31 -19.71 -22.24
CA THR A 261 19.28 -18.76 -21.81
C THR A 261 18.38 -19.40 -20.77
N ALA A 262 18.46 -18.91 -19.55
CA ALA A 262 17.66 -19.37 -18.43
C ALA A 262 17.44 -18.26 -17.38
N MET A 263 16.34 -18.41 -16.66
CA MET A 263 16.09 -17.77 -15.37
C MET A 263 16.36 -18.80 -14.29
N ASN A 264 17.42 -18.63 -13.53
CA ASN A 264 17.81 -19.49 -12.42
C ASN A 264 17.39 -18.85 -11.11
N VAL A 265 16.69 -19.58 -10.25
CA VAL A 265 16.17 -19.06 -8.98
C VAL A 265 16.72 -19.91 -7.84
N ASP A 266 17.48 -19.27 -6.94
CA ASP A 266 18.06 -19.88 -5.75
C ASP A 266 17.00 -20.10 -4.68
N TYR A 267 16.18 -19.06 -4.42
CA TYR A 267 15.05 -19.18 -3.50
C TYR A 267 13.92 -18.22 -3.85
N VAL A 268 12.73 -18.54 -3.34
CA VAL A 268 11.61 -17.61 -3.19
C VAL A 268 11.15 -17.62 -1.74
N ARG A 269 11.05 -16.45 -1.12
CA ARG A 269 10.69 -16.28 0.29
C ARG A 269 9.62 -15.23 0.48
N VAL A 270 8.70 -15.47 1.41
CA VAL A 270 7.68 -14.51 1.82
C VAL A 270 7.73 -14.32 3.33
N TYR A 271 7.86 -13.08 3.75
CA TYR A 271 7.83 -12.68 5.15
C TYR A 271 6.55 -11.89 5.40
N SER A 272 5.84 -12.19 6.47
CA SER A 272 4.58 -11.50 6.78
C SER A 272 4.40 -11.24 8.26
N LEU A 273 3.42 -10.39 8.57
CA LEU A 273 2.91 -10.15 9.90
C LEU A 273 1.78 -11.15 10.24
N PRO A 274 1.38 -11.29 11.50
CA PRO A 274 0.15 -11.97 11.85
C PRO A 274 -1.07 -11.28 11.22
N ASP A 275 -2.04 -12.08 10.74
CA ASP A 275 -3.35 -11.60 10.29
C ASP A 275 -4.39 -11.95 11.35
N SER A 276 -5.15 -10.96 11.82
CA SER A 276 -6.20 -11.14 12.82
C SER A 276 -7.57 -10.83 12.22
N TYR A 277 -8.47 -11.80 12.31
CA TYR A 277 -9.82 -11.74 11.76
C TYR A 277 -10.84 -11.70 12.89
N ARG A 278 -11.80 -10.77 12.79
CA ARG A 278 -12.91 -10.71 13.72
C ARG A 278 -14.19 -11.24 13.08
N PRO A 279 -14.66 -12.41 13.52
CA PRO A 279 -15.89 -12.97 12.99
C PRO A 279 -17.17 -12.33 13.55
N ALA A 280 -17.18 -11.75 14.75
CA ALA A 280 -18.34 -11.05 15.34
C ALA A 280 -18.11 -9.53 15.33
N PRO A 281 -19.10 -8.72 14.90
CA PRO A 281 -18.89 -7.29 14.70
C PRO A 281 -18.83 -6.48 16.00
N ASP A 282 -19.60 -6.87 17.03
CA ASP A 282 -19.79 -6.09 18.25
C ASP A 282 -18.96 -6.64 19.41
N GLY A 283 -18.63 -5.78 20.39
CA GLY A 283 -17.91 -6.17 21.59
C GLY A 283 -16.70 -5.30 21.87
N LYS A 284 -15.70 -5.86 22.57
CA LYS A 284 -14.48 -5.17 22.96
C LYS A 284 -13.28 -5.62 22.14
N TRP A 285 -12.30 -4.73 21.97
CA TRP A 285 -11.03 -5.07 21.32
C TRP A 285 -10.31 -6.21 22.04
N SER A 286 -10.32 -6.19 23.37
CA SER A 286 -9.67 -7.19 24.21
C SER A 286 -10.42 -8.52 24.33
N ASP A 287 -11.66 -8.63 23.83
CA ASP A 287 -12.41 -9.87 23.97
C ASP A 287 -11.85 -11.02 23.11
N ARG A 288 -12.24 -12.26 23.47
CA ARG A 288 -11.69 -13.47 22.85
C ARG A 288 -12.45 -13.91 21.60
N GLN A 289 -12.84 -12.98 20.74
CA GLN A 289 -13.59 -13.27 19.52
C GLN A 289 -12.76 -13.18 18.24
N TRP A 290 -11.45 -13.17 18.35
CA TRP A 290 -10.53 -13.07 17.22
C TRP A 290 -9.98 -14.44 16.80
N GLU A 291 -9.71 -14.59 15.51
CA GLU A 291 -8.88 -15.64 14.96
C GLU A 291 -7.61 -15.01 14.38
N THR A 292 -6.47 -15.40 14.88
CA THR A 292 -5.17 -14.89 14.41
C THR A 292 -4.42 -16.00 13.67
N VAL A 293 -3.97 -15.70 12.47
CA VAL A 293 -3.10 -16.56 11.65
C VAL A 293 -1.68 -16.02 11.76
N LEU A 294 -0.80 -16.76 12.42
CA LEU A 294 0.61 -16.39 12.54
C LEU A 294 1.33 -16.53 11.19
N PRO A 295 2.51 -15.89 11.00
CA PRO A 295 3.35 -16.10 9.83
C PRO A 295 3.60 -17.58 9.52
N SER A 296 3.80 -18.42 10.53
CA SER A 296 3.96 -19.88 10.39
C SER A 296 2.71 -20.63 9.87
N GLY A 297 1.61 -19.94 9.59
CA GLY A 297 0.32 -20.53 9.21
C GLY A 297 -0.49 -21.07 10.38
N ARG A 298 0.06 -21.10 11.61
CA ARG A 298 -0.66 -21.57 12.80
C ARG A 298 -1.82 -20.62 13.14
N LYS A 299 -3.02 -21.16 13.23
CA LYS A 299 -4.22 -20.45 13.67
C LYS A 299 -4.36 -20.47 15.18
N ILE A 300 -4.61 -19.31 15.76
CA ILE A 300 -4.88 -19.14 17.19
C ILE A 300 -6.26 -18.51 17.29
N ALA A 301 -7.21 -19.25 17.83
CA ALA A 301 -8.55 -18.75 18.13
C ALA A 301 -8.61 -18.10 19.51
N ARG A 302 -9.54 -17.16 19.68
CA ARG A 302 -9.87 -16.53 20.98
C ARG A 302 -8.74 -15.73 21.61
N LEU A 303 -7.98 -15.04 20.79
CA LEU A 303 -6.94 -14.12 21.25
C LEU A 303 -7.15 -12.76 20.59
N ALA A 304 -7.04 -11.66 21.38
CA ALA A 304 -7.02 -10.31 20.80
C ALA A 304 -5.84 -10.16 19.82
N PRO A 305 -5.95 -9.28 18.81
CA PRO A 305 -4.86 -9.07 17.85
C PRO A 305 -3.54 -8.78 18.59
N PRO A 306 -2.44 -9.45 18.21
CA PRO A 306 -1.13 -9.05 18.70
C PRO A 306 -0.77 -7.68 18.10
N ASP A 307 0.07 -6.93 18.83
CA ASP A 307 0.51 -5.62 18.36
C ASP A 307 1.25 -5.73 17.03
N GLY A 308 0.89 -4.84 16.09
CA GLY A 308 1.41 -4.81 14.74
C GLY A 308 0.80 -5.84 13.79
N ALA A 309 -0.29 -6.51 14.15
CA ALA A 309 -1.01 -7.39 13.23
C ALA A 309 -1.76 -6.61 12.15
N ASN A 310 -1.98 -7.27 11.00
CA ASN A 310 -3.03 -6.86 10.06
C ASN A 310 -4.39 -7.26 10.63
N VAL A 311 -5.32 -6.32 10.70
CA VAL A 311 -6.65 -6.54 11.28
C VAL A 311 -7.71 -6.46 10.21
N TRP A 312 -8.59 -7.49 10.18
CA TRP A 312 -9.59 -7.67 9.13
C TRP A 312 -11.00 -7.78 9.73
N PHE A 313 -11.93 -6.99 9.17
CA PHE A 313 -13.36 -7.06 9.46
C PHE A 313 -14.10 -7.44 8.17
N ASN A 314 -14.56 -8.69 8.07
CA ASN A 314 -15.17 -9.25 6.85
C ASN A 314 -16.65 -9.62 7.04
N ARG A 315 -17.49 -8.73 7.56
CA ARG A 315 -18.92 -9.05 7.77
C ARG A 315 -19.91 -8.05 7.18
N GLU A 316 -21.07 -8.57 6.82
CA GLU A 316 -22.18 -7.89 6.12
C GLU A 316 -23.04 -6.98 7.00
N ARG A 317 -22.72 -6.79 8.29
CA ARG A 317 -23.56 -6.01 9.23
C ARG A 317 -22.81 -4.78 9.73
N THR A 318 -23.57 -3.77 10.09
CA THR A 318 -23.12 -2.63 10.90
C THR A 318 -22.34 -3.15 12.11
N SER A 319 -21.16 -2.61 12.33
CA SER A 319 -20.25 -3.06 13.39
C SER A 319 -19.92 -1.90 14.30
N SER A 320 -20.08 -2.08 15.61
CA SER A 320 -19.54 -1.19 16.63
C SER A 320 -18.60 -1.97 17.54
N LEU A 321 -17.37 -1.50 17.68
CA LEU A 321 -16.34 -2.13 18.50
C LEU A 321 -15.81 -1.12 19.51
N LEU A 322 -15.77 -1.53 20.78
CA LEU A 322 -15.15 -0.74 21.85
C LEU A 322 -13.65 -1.00 21.91
N LEU A 323 -12.84 0.00 21.64
CA LEU A 323 -11.41 0.01 21.92
C LEU A 323 -11.23 0.24 23.42
N ASP A 324 -11.22 -0.82 24.21
CA ASP A 324 -11.15 -0.79 25.66
C ASP A 324 -9.71 -0.71 26.22
N ARG A 325 -8.72 -0.76 25.34
CA ARG A 325 -7.29 -0.53 25.61
C ARG A 325 -6.63 0.12 24.40
N ASP A 326 -5.45 0.69 24.59
CA ASP A 326 -4.61 1.09 23.47
C ASP A 326 -4.24 -0.13 22.62
N ALA A 327 -4.20 0.04 21.30
CA ALA A 327 -3.88 -1.02 20.36
C ALA A 327 -2.97 -0.53 19.24
N VAL A 328 -2.12 -1.44 18.78
CA VAL A 328 -1.20 -1.20 17.66
C VAL A 328 -1.57 -2.18 16.53
N VAL A 329 -1.85 -1.64 15.35
CA VAL A 329 -2.09 -2.43 14.14
C VAL A 329 -1.08 -2.03 13.05
N ASP A 330 -0.69 -2.97 12.22
CA ASP A 330 -0.04 -2.60 10.96
C ASP A 330 -1.08 -1.98 10.03
N SER A 331 -2.16 -2.72 9.79
CA SER A 331 -3.28 -2.24 8.98
C SER A 331 -4.63 -2.60 9.58
N LEU A 332 -5.66 -1.82 9.22
CA LEU A 332 -7.05 -2.12 9.53
C LEU A 332 -7.85 -2.11 8.23
N THR A 333 -8.41 -3.26 7.85
CA THR A 333 -9.20 -3.41 6.63
C THR A 333 -10.63 -3.82 6.95
N VAL A 334 -11.60 -3.05 6.45
CA VAL A 334 -13.03 -3.39 6.54
C VAL A 334 -13.51 -3.85 5.16
N GLY A 335 -13.75 -5.16 5.03
CA GLY A 335 -14.05 -5.80 3.75
C GLY A 335 -15.51 -5.66 3.34
N LYS A 336 -16.44 -5.77 4.30
CA LYS A 336 -17.88 -5.74 4.04
C LYS A 336 -18.63 -4.99 5.13
N GLY A 337 -19.78 -4.40 4.78
CA GLY A 337 -20.67 -3.70 5.67
C GLY A 337 -21.08 -2.35 5.12
N LYS A 338 -22.01 -1.68 5.82
CA LYS A 338 -22.44 -0.31 5.49
C LYS A 338 -21.91 0.72 6.47
N PHE A 339 -21.58 0.29 7.67
CA PHE A 339 -21.13 1.17 8.75
C PHE A 339 -20.16 0.42 9.66
N PHE A 340 -19.07 1.08 10.03
CA PHE A 340 -18.08 0.61 11.00
C PHE A 340 -17.82 1.72 12.01
N HIS A 341 -17.92 1.41 13.29
CA HIS A 341 -17.65 2.35 14.38
C HIS A 341 -16.66 1.77 15.37
N LEU A 342 -15.56 2.48 15.59
CA LEU A 342 -14.58 2.18 16.64
C LEU A 342 -14.71 3.23 17.74
N GLU A 343 -15.28 2.84 18.89
CA GLU A 343 -15.43 3.66 20.07
C GLU A 343 -14.22 3.51 20.98
N GLY A 344 -13.76 4.59 21.62
CA GLY A 344 -12.61 4.53 22.51
C GLY A 344 -11.99 5.90 22.77
N ARG A 345 -12.78 6.88 23.19
CA ARG A 345 -12.40 8.31 23.30
C ARG A 345 -11.08 8.57 24.03
N ASP A 346 -10.80 7.79 25.07
CA ASP A 346 -9.57 7.91 25.88
C ASP A 346 -8.44 6.99 25.43
N LYS A 347 -8.72 6.15 24.43
CA LYS A 347 -7.77 5.15 23.92
C LYS A 347 -7.14 5.61 22.62
N THR A 348 -5.99 5.02 22.34
CA THR A 348 -5.23 5.29 21.11
C THR A 348 -5.18 4.05 20.23
N LEU A 349 -5.57 4.22 18.97
CA LEU A 349 -5.28 3.26 17.90
C LEU A 349 -4.03 3.73 17.16
N VAL A 350 -2.97 2.96 17.25
CA VAL A 350 -1.74 3.17 16.46
C VAL A 350 -1.86 2.41 15.16
N VAL A 351 -1.65 3.10 14.03
CA VAL A 351 -1.70 2.52 12.67
C VAL A 351 -0.34 2.72 12.00
N ARG A 352 0.24 1.65 11.43
CA ARG A 352 1.58 1.69 10.83
C ARG A 352 1.59 1.78 9.31
N SER A 353 0.70 1.08 8.63
CA SER A 353 0.66 1.09 7.16
C SER A 353 -0.63 1.63 6.57
N GLY A 354 -1.81 1.34 7.14
CA GLY A 354 -3.01 1.93 6.59
C GLY A 354 -4.36 1.47 7.14
N ILE A 355 -5.39 2.18 6.66
CA ILE A 355 -6.80 1.85 6.87
C ILE A 355 -7.47 1.74 5.51
N ALA A 356 -8.25 0.68 5.28
CA ALA A 356 -8.92 0.45 4.02
C ALA A 356 -10.41 0.09 4.20
N ALA A 357 -11.27 0.71 3.38
CA ALA A 357 -12.66 0.33 3.19
C ALA A 357 -12.84 -0.26 1.79
N LEU A 358 -13.15 -1.56 1.69
CA LEU A 358 -13.23 -2.26 0.40
C LEU A 358 -14.58 -2.07 -0.30
N GLU A 359 -15.66 -1.84 0.44
CA GLU A 359 -16.99 -1.59 -0.09
C GLU A 359 -17.49 -0.21 0.34
N ARG A 360 -18.60 0.21 -0.23
CA ARG A 360 -19.26 1.47 0.17
C ARG A 360 -19.69 1.40 1.62
N MET A 361 -19.06 2.25 2.45
CA MET A 361 -19.36 2.31 3.88
C MET A 361 -19.01 3.65 4.51
N ASP A 362 -19.59 3.88 5.68
CA ASP A 362 -19.21 4.96 6.58
C ASP A 362 -18.42 4.39 7.75
N MET A 363 -17.21 4.88 7.96
CA MET A 363 -16.35 4.52 9.09
C MET A 363 -16.25 5.70 10.06
N VAL A 364 -16.44 5.41 11.34
CA VAL A 364 -16.34 6.41 12.41
C VAL A 364 -15.33 5.94 13.46
N PHE A 365 -14.39 6.79 13.77
CA PHE A 365 -13.36 6.55 14.79
C PHE A 365 -13.50 7.58 15.91
N ASP A 366 -14.13 7.17 17.02
CA ASP A 366 -14.22 7.93 18.27
C ASP A 366 -13.04 7.60 19.19
N THR A 367 -11.83 7.67 18.65
CA THR A 367 -10.59 7.32 19.35
C THR A 367 -9.46 8.25 18.92
N LYS A 368 -8.44 8.39 19.76
CA LYS A 368 -7.18 9.02 19.36
C LYS A 368 -6.48 8.11 18.37
N MET A 369 -5.88 8.69 17.33
CA MET A 369 -5.15 7.93 16.32
C MET A 369 -3.69 8.39 16.26
N ALA A 370 -2.77 7.42 16.29
CA ALA A 370 -1.35 7.67 16.10
C ALA A 370 -0.84 6.96 14.84
N LEU A 371 -0.08 7.66 14.01
CA LEU A 371 0.51 7.14 12.78
C LEU A 371 2.00 6.90 13.03
N GLU A 372 2.42 5.64 13.09
CA GLU A 372 3.82 5.25 13.39
C GLU A 372 4.62 4.79 12.16
N GLY A 373 4.00 4.65 11.03
CA GLY A 373 4.69 4.27 9.79
C GLY A 373 5.44 5.43 9.13
N GLY A 374 6.20 5.13 8.09
CA GLY A 374 6.74 6.15 7.18
C GLY A 374 5.62 6.84 6.41
N ASP A 375 4.87 6.05 5.63
CA ASP A 375 3.67 6.50 4.92
C ASP A 375 2.49 5.64 5.35
N VAL A 376 1.45 6.27 5.88
CA VAL A 376 0.20 5.62 6.28
C VAL A 376 -0.90 6.02 5.31
N ALA A 377 -1.50 5.05 4.62
CA ALA A 377 -2.57 5.33 3.66
C ALA A 377 -3.95 5.02 4.23
N TRP A 378 -4.88 5.96 4.08
CA TRP A 378 -6.30 5.72 4.28
C TRP A 378 -6.99 5.67 2.93
N THR A 379 -7.60 4.52 2.61
CA THR A 379 -8.14 4.26 1.28
C THR A 379 -9.62 3.88 1.33
N LEU A 380 -10.44 4.66 0.62
CA LEU A 380 -11.86 4.39 0.40
C LEU A 380 -12.03 3.93 -1.05
N PHE A 381 -12.17 2.63 -1.28
CA PHE A 381 -12.17 2.05 -2.64
C PHE A 381 -13.44 2.31 -3.42
N GLU A 382 -14.58 2.43 -2.73
CA GLU A 382 -15.87 2.67 -3.38
C GLU A 382 -16.33 4.11 -3.22
N PRO A 383 -17.00 4.69 -4.23
CA PRO A 383 -17.57 6.04 -4.13
C PRO A 383 -18.68 6.10 -3.05
N TYR A 384 -18.92 7.31 -2.56
CA TYR A 384 -19.90 7.59 -1.49
C TYR A 384 -19.58 6.90 -0.16
N SER A 385 -18.33 6.62 0.09
CA SER A 385 -17.83 6.16 1.38
C SER A 385 -17.34 7.35 2.22
N SER A 386 -17.36 7.21 3.54
CA SER A 386 -16.74 8.20 4.42
C SER A 386 -15.86 7.57 5.49
N LEU A 387 -14.81 8.30 5.90
CA LEU A 387 -14.05 8.02 7.09
C LEU A 387 -14.05 9.27 7.96
N CYS A 388 -14.65 9.17 9.14
CA CYS A 388 -14.76 10.25 10.11
C CYS A 388 -13.83 9.97 11.30
N ALA A 389 -12.85 10.85 11.54
CA ALA A 389 -12.01 10.84 12.72
C ALA A 389 -12.49 11.92 13.69
N ASN A 390 -13.14 11.49 14.78
CA ASN A 390 -13.65 12.39 15.84
C ASN A 390 -12.59 12.67 16.91
N GLY A 391 -11.60 11.80 17.08
CA GLY A 391 -10.44 12.04 17.93
C GLY A 391 -9.25 12.63 17.15
N PRO A 392 -8.26 13.18 17.88
CA PRO A 392 -7.06 13.75 17.25
C PRO A 392 -6.24 12.69 16.54
N VAL A 393 -5.66 13.09 15.40
CA VAL A 393 -4.74 12.28 14.61
C VAL A 393 -3.35 12.91 14.70
N HIS A 394 -2.35 12.13 15.09
CA HIS A 394 -0.98 12.63 15.15
C HIS A 394 0.01 11.58 14.64
N GLY A 395 1.16 12.02 14.14
CA GLY A 395 2.17 11.10 13.64
C GLY A 395 3.46 11.76 13.21
N LYS A 396 4.52 10.94 13.11
CA LYS A 396 5.83 11.36 12.60
C LYS A 396 5.93 11.16 11.08
N GLY A 397 5.20 10.20 10.54
CA GLY A 397 5.17 9.87 9.12
C GLY A 397 4.19 10.73 8.32
N SER A 398 4.01 10.34 7.07
CA SER A 398 3.09 10.98 6.13
C SER A 398 1.70 10.34 6.18
N LEU A 399 0.67 11.12 5.91
CA LEU A 399 -0.70 10.62 5.75
C LEU A 399 -1.14 10.77 4.29
N ILE A 400 -1.56 9.66 3.71
CA ILE A 400 -1.96 9.56 2.32
C ILE A 400 -3.44 9.21 2.26
N LEU A 401 -4.26 10.11 1.72
CA LEU A 401 -5.69 9.93 1.59
C LEU A 401 -6.06 9.60 0.14
N ARG A 402 -6.71 8.47 -0.07
CA ARG A 402 -7.08 7.97 -1.40
C ARG A 402 -8.55 7.60 -1.46
N CYS A 403 -9.26 8.19 -2.42
CA CYS A 403 -10.56 7.70 -2.85
C CYS A 403 -10.40 6.89 -4.13
N GLY A 404 -11.20 5.83 -4.27
CA GLY A 404 -11.13 4.86 -5.37
C GLY A 404 -11.18 5.48 -6.77
N SER A 405 -10.86 4.66 -7.75
CA SER A 405 -10.68 5.04 -9.16
C SER A 405 -11.97 5.52 -9.83
N GLY A 406 -12.23 6.81 -9.80
CA GLY A 406 -13.32 7.44 -10.54
C GLY A 406 -13.07 8.93 -10.74
N THR A 407 -13.71 9.52 -11.78
CA THR A 407 -13.62 10.96 -12.07
C THR A 407 -14.40 11.82 -11.07
N LEU A 408 -15.26 11.22 -10.25
CA LEU A 408 -16.08 11.91 -9.25
C LEU A 408 -15.60 11.53 -7.85
N VAL A 409 -15.05 12.50 -7.15
CA VAL A 409 -14.61 12.40 -5.76
C VAL A 409 -15.83 12.60 -4.85
N ASN A 410 -16.59 11.52 -4.63
CA ASN A 410 -17.79 11.55 -3.77
C ASN A 410 -17.56 10.85 -2.42
N SER A 411 -16.31 10.50 -2.10
CA SER A 411 -15.95 9.94 -0.79
C SER A 411 -15.18 10.96 0.04
N THR A 412 -15.41 10.96 1.35
CA THR A 412 -14.97 12.03 2.24
C THR A 412 -14.14 11.50 3.40
N PHE A 413 -13.01 12.14 3.66
CA PHE A 413 -12.27 12.06 4.92
C PHE A 413 -12.66 13.27 5.78
N LEU A 414 -13.41 13.03 6.85
CA LEU A 414 -13.86 14.07 7.76
C LEU A 414 -13.01 14.05 9.04
N PHE A 415 -12.40 15.17 9.35
CA PHE A 415 -11.65 15.37 10.60
C PHE A 415 -12.40 16.35 11.50
N ASN A 416 -12.98 15.85 12.59
CA ASN A 416 -13.65 16.65 13.61
C ASN A 416 -12.72 17.07 14.76
N ALA A 417 -11.48 16.60 14.73
CA ALA A 417 -10.42 16.95 15.68
C ALA A 417 -9.12 17.30 14.93
N PRO A 418 -8.11 17.89 15.59
CA PRO A 418 -6.85 18.26 14.95
C PRO A 418 -6.09 17.08 14.37
N VAL A 419 -5.51 17.30 13.19
CA VAL A 419 -4.52 16.43 12.55
C VAL A 419 -3.15 17.10 12.65
N THR A 420 -2.20 16.46 13.32
CA THR A 420 -0.83 17.00 13.50
C THR A 420 0.19 15.97 13.01
N LEU A 421 0.91 16.30 11.92
CA LEU A 421 1.91 15.43 11.31
C LEU A 421 3.27 16.12 11.20
N GLN A 422 4.33 15.37 11.47
CA GLN A 422 5.71 15.80 11.19
C GLN A 422 6.11 15.51 9.74
N GLY A 423 5.50 14.51 9.09
CA GLY A 423 5.68 14.16 7.69
C GLY A 423 4.81 15.00 6.74
N GLU A 424 4.51 14.43 5.61
CA GLU A 424 3.73 15.04 4.53
C GLU A 424 2.24 14.65 4.58
N MET A 425 1.41 15.38 3.86
CA MET A 425 0.02 15.00 3.60
C MET A 425 -0.27 15.02 2.11
N ASP A 426 -0.74 13.89 1.56
CA ASP A 426 -1.09 13.74 0.16
C ASP A 426 -2.56 13.34 0.03
N VAL A 427 -3.34 14.16 -0.67
CA VAL A 427 -4.80 14.03 -0.74
C VAL A 427 -5.24 13.79 -2.17
N LYS A 428 -5.85 12.63 -2.42
CA LYS A 428 -6.62 12.35 -3.65
C LYS A 428 -8.04 12.00 -3.24
N GLY A 429 -8.87 13.02 -3.07
CA GLY A 429 -10.22 12.84 -2.56
C GLY A 429 -10.82 14.12 -2.01
N GLN A 430 -11.91 13.99 -1.26
CA GLN A 430 -12.48 15.09 -0.50
C GLN A 430 -12.03 15.01 0.95
N VAL A 431 -11.48 16.10 1.45
CA VAL A 431 -11.21 16.31 2.88
C VAL A 431 -12.21 17.34 3.40
N ALA A 432 -12.85 17.02 4.52
CA ALA A 432 -13.69 17.95 5.27
C ALA A 432 -13.07 18.19 6.65
N LEU A 433 -12.97 19.45 7.04
CA LEU A 433 -12.54 19.85 8.38
C LEU A 433 -13.78 20.31 9.15
N GLY A 434 -14.19 19.52 10.13
CA GLY A 434 -15.29 19.86 11.02
C GLY A 434 -14.98 21.11 11.88
N PRO A 435 -15.92 21.54 12.73
CA PRO A 435 -15.76 22.74 13.54
C PRO A 435 -14.46 22.79 14.35
N SER A 436 -14.09 21.69 15.01
CA SER A 436 -12.83 21.57 15.75
C SER A 436 -11.68 20.97 14.93
N GLY A 437 -11.92 20.58 13.68
CA GLY A 437 -10.93 20.01 12.79
C GLY A 437 -9.94 21.04 12.28
N SER A 438 -8.66 20.67 12.23
CA SER A 438 -7.58 21.47 11.64
C SER A 438 -6.45 20.59 11.15
N LEU A 439 -5.63 21.10 10.24
CA LEU A 439 -4.42 20.46 9.74
C LEU A 439 -3.19 21.23 10.20
N SER A 440 -2.24 20.58 10.85
CA SER A 440 -0.93 21.14 11.22
C SER A 440 0.14 20.17 10.72
N ILE A 441 0.73 20.48 9.57
CA ILE A 441 1.60 19.58 8.82
C ILE A 441 2.96 20.23 8.66
N SER A 442 4.02 19.63 9.21
CA SER A 442 5.39 20.16 9.10
C SER A 442 5.99 19.92 7.71
N GLY A 443 5.65 18.82 7.08
CA GLY A 443 6.03 18.52 5.70
C GLY A 443 5.13 19.20 4.67
N LYS A 444 5.29 18.80 3.42
CA LYS A 444 4.49 19.28 2.30
C LYS A 444 3.05 18.76 2.37
N THR A 445 2.08 19.61 2.07
CA THR A 445 0.68 19.22 1.89
C THR A 445 0.31 19.34 0.43
N VAL A 446 -0.11 18.24 -0.20
CA VAL A 446 -0.45 18.17 -1.62
C VAL A 446 -1.90 17.77 -1.78
N PHE A 447 -2.70 18.59 -2.45
CA PHE A 447 -4.01 18.21 -2.94
C PHE A 447 -3.90 17.83 -4.41
N ARG A 448 -4.13 16.57 -4.71
CA ARG A 448 -4.04 16.00 -6.07
C ARG A 448 -5.20 16.46 -6.94
N ARG A 449 -5.02 16.33 -8.24
CA ARG A 449 -6.00 16.73 -9.28
C ARG A 449 -7.44 16.32 -8.92
N ASN A 450 -8.38 17.28 -9.05
CA ASN A 450 -9.80 17.15 -8.77
C ASN A 450 -10.16 16.92 -7.28
N SER A 451 -9.23 17.07 -6.35
CA SER A 451 -9.52 16.99 -4.93
C SER A 451 -10.35 18.17 -4.45
N ARG A 452 -11.05 17.99 -3.32
CA ARG A 452 -11.89 19.00 -2.70
C ARG A 452 -11.51 19.20 -1.24
N LEU A 453 -11.54 20.44 -0.81
CA LEU A 453 -11.42 20.81 0.59
C LEU A 453 -12.71 21.51 1.04
N VAL A 454 -13.38 20.96 2.03
CA VAL A 454 -14.54 21.56 2.71
C VAL A 454 -14.09 22.01 4.09
N VAL A 455 -14.42 23.22 4.49
CA VAL A 455 -14.01 23.76 5.79
C VAL A 455 -15.23 24.29 6.53
N HIS A 456 -15.52 23.70 7.67
CA HIS A 456 -16.58 24.14 8.56
C HIS A 456 -16.04 25.22 9.51
N LEU A 457 -16.66 26.38 9.50
CA LEU A 457 -16.31 27.55 10.29
C LEU A 457 -17.37 27.75 11.36
N ASP A 458 -16.97 27.76 12.64
CA ASP A 458 -17.87 27.79 13.81
C ASP A 458 -17.75 29.04 14.68
N GLY A 459 -16.91 30.01 14.30
CA GLY A 459 -16.73 31.27 15.04
C GLY A 459 -15.76 32.23 14.36
N LYS A 460 -15.85 33.51 14.78
CA LYS A 460 -15.03 34.64 14.23
C LYS A 460 -13.53 34.49 14.48
N ASN A 461 -13.14 33.87 15.59
CA ASN A 461 -11.75 33.79 16.05
C ASN A 461 -11.20 32.39 15.94
N ALA A 462 -11.74 31.55 15.04
CA ALA A 462 -11.21 30.23 14.81
C ALA A 462 -9.73 30.33 14.41
N SER A 463 -8.88 29.52 15.05
CA SER A 463 -7.49 29.35 14.63
C SER A 463 -7.42 28.95 13.17
N PRO A 464 -6.35 29.27 12.43
CA PRO A 464 -6.19 28.82 11.07
C PRO A 464 -6.48 27.32 10.95
N LYS A 465 -7.34 26.96 10.01
CA LYS A 465 -7.70 25.55 9.79
C LYS A 465 -6.57 24.75 9.16
N ILE A 466 -5.63 25.41 8.49
CA ILE A 466 -4.51 24.78 7.81
C ILE A 466 -3.22 25.50 8.17
N LYS A 467 -2.25 24.74 8.68
CA LYS A 467 -0.84 25.10 8.81
C LYS A 467 -0.02 24.06 8.05
N ALA A 468 0.71 24.50 7.02
CA ALA A 468 1.54 23.61 6.21
C ALA A 468 2.93 24.23 6.05
N GLU A 469 3.82 23.95 7.02
CA GLU A 469 5.15 24.56 7.08
C GLU A 469 6.03 24.15 5.89
N GLY A 470 5.86 22.93 5.35
CA GLY A 470 6.53 22.46 4.15
C GLY A 470 5.95 23.00 2.83
N GLY A 471 4.85 23.76 2.91
CA GLY A 471 4.14 24.33 1.76
C GLY A 471 2.85 23.61 1.41
N LEU A 472 1.94 24.35 0.75
CA LEU A 472 0.68 23.83 0.22
C LEU A 472 0.73 23.81 -1.31
N GLU A 473 0.57 22.65 -1.91
CA GLU A 473 0.48 22.46 -3.36
C GLU A 473 -0.94 22.08 -3.76
N LEU A 474 -1.49 22.81 -4.72
CA LEU A 474 -2.81 22.57 -5.29
C LEU A 474 -2.63 22.17 -6.75
N GLU A 475 -2.84 20.89 -7.07
CA GLU A 475 -2.84 20.46 -8.47
C GLU A 475 -4.07 20.97 -9.24
N LYS A 476 -4.16 20.64 -10.51
CA LYS A 476 -5.24 21.12 -11.39
C LYS A 476 -6.62 20.73 -10.85
N ASN A 477 -7.56 21.68 -10.87
CA ASN A 477 -8.96 21.52 -10.47
C ASN A 477 -9.19 21.20 -8.97
N VAL A 478 -8.27 21.56 -8.08
CA VAL A 478 -8.53 21.49 -6.65
C VAL A 478 -9.47 22.61 -6.24
N SER A 479 -10.54 22.28 -5.50
CA SER A 479 -11.59 23.22 -5.14
C SER A 479 -11.74 23.38 -3.64
N LEU A 480 -12.13 24.57 -3.18
CA LEU A 480 -12.39 24.93 -1.78
C LEU A 480 -13.85 25.28 -1.57
N TYR A 481 -14.46 24.78 -0.51
CA TYR A 481 -15.84 25.04 -0.08
C TYR A 481 -15.86 25.40 1.41
N PRO A 482 -15.82 26.68 1.79
CA PRO A 482 -16.06 27.11 3.17
C PRO A 482 -17.57 27.07 3.46
N GLU A 483 -17.93 26.59 4.65
CA GLU A 483 -19.31 26.50 5.15
C GLU A 483 -19.37 27.08 6.56
N PHE A 484 -20.36 27.92 6.85
CA PHE A 484 -20.51 28.56 8.15
C PHE A 484 -21.53 27.85 9.02
N PHE A 485 -21.15 27.58 10.26
CA PHE A 485 -22.02 27.11 11.33
C PHE A 485 -22.26 28.19 12.39
N TYR A 486 -22.10 29.45 11.99
CA TYR A 486 -22.46 30.66 12.70
C TYR A 486 -22.79 31.74 11.66
N VAL A 487 -23.45 32.82 12.09
CA VAL A 487 -23.74 33.95 11.20
C VAL A 487 -22.55 34.94 11.27
N PRO A 488 -21.74 35.03 10.21
CA PRO A 488 -20.65 36.01 10.20
C PRO A 488 -21.19 37.45 10.03
N GLU A 489 -20.33 38.46 10.26
CA GLU A 489 -20.66 39.86 10.04
C GLU A 489 -19.87 40.42 8.85
N PRO A 490 -20.45 41.35 8.09
CA PRO A 490 -19.71 42.09 7.07
C PRO A 490 -18.45 42.71 7.65
N GLY A 491 -17.30 42.53 7.00
CA GLY A 491 -15.99 42.98 7.47
C GLY A 491 -15.21 41.92 8.26
N ASP A 492 -15.82 40.79 8.65
CA ASP A 492 -15.09 39.69 9.30
C ASP A 492 -13.97 39.17 8.39
N ARG A 493 -12.81 38.92 9.01
CA ARG A 493 -11.62 38.37 8.34
C ARG A 493 -11.31 37.03 8.94
N ILE A 494 -11.36 35.97 8.11
CA ILE A 494 -11.18 34.58 8.50
C ILE A 494 -9.86 34.08 7.91
N ILE A 495 -8.89 33.77 8.76
CA ILE A 495 -7.63 33.17 8.34
C ILE A 495 -7.88 31.69 8.13
N LEU A 496 -8.00 31.26 6.87
CA LEU A 496 -8.20 29.86 6.52
C LEU A 496 -6.91 29.04 6.63
N ALA A 497 -5.81 29.61 6.12
CA ALA A 497 -4.49 29.00 6.20
C ALA A 497 -3.45 30.04 6.61
N ASP A 498 -2.46 29.60 7.41
CA ASP A 498 -1.35 30.43 7.88
C ASP A 498 -0.06 29.61 7.98
N GLY A 499 1.09 30.29 7.97
CA GLY A 499 2.40 29.66 8.07
C GLY A 499 2.80 28.87 6.82
N LEU A 500 2.17 29.15 5.67
CA LEU A 500 2.55 28.54 4.41
C LEU A 500 3.90 29.10 3.96
N LYS A 501 4.87 28.23 3.61
CA LYS A 501 5.97 28.67 2.76
C LYS A 501 5.37 29.03 1.41
N LYS A 502 5.87 30.12 0.77
CA LYS A 502 5.40 30.64 -0.52
C LYS A 502 4.90 29.50 -1.41
N THR A 503 3.59 29.50 -1.68
CA THR A 503 2.94 28.44 -2.43
C THR A 503 3.54 28.36 -3.83
N ALA A 504 4.32 27.32 -4.09
CA ALA A 504 4.85 27.05 -5.44
C ALA A 504 3.77 26.61 -6.44
N GLY A 505 2.48 26.50 -6.02
CA GLY A 505 1.47 25.77 -6.75
C GLY A 505 0.05 26.33 -6.72
N GLY A 506 -0.17 27.59 -7.01
CA GLY A 506 -1.46 28.03 -7.51
C GLY A 506 -2.53 28.37 -6.46
N THR A 507 -3.69 28.73 -6.98
CA THR A 507 -4.93 29.06 -6.25
C THR A 507 -5.93 27.91 -6.39
N PHE A 508 -6.91 27.84 -5.52
CA PHE A 508 -8.04 26.94 -5.71
C PHE A 508 -8.76 27.23 -7.02
N PHE A 509 -9.07 26.19 -7.78
CA PHE A 509 -9.65 26.30 -9.13
C PHE A 509 -10.93 27.12 -9.16
N ASN A 510 -11.83 26.90 -8.20
CA ASN A 510 -13.10 27.61 -8.11
C ASN A 510 -12.98 29.00 -7.47
N LEU A 511 -11.87 29.31 -6.80
CA LEU A 511 -11.65 30.52 -6.03
C LEU A 511 -10.26 31.17 -6.33
N PRO A 512 -10.04 31.71 -7.54
CA PRO A 512 -8.80 32.42 -7.85
C PRO A 512 -8.70 33.73 -7.01
N GLU A 513 -7.50 34.35 -6.97
CA GLU A 513 -7.23 35.58 -6.21
C GLU A 513 -8.29 36.66 -6.45
N GLY A 514 -8.78 37.25 -5.38
CA GLY A 514 -9.77 38.31 -5.40
C GLY A 514 -11.20 37.88 -5.75
N ARG A 515 -11.43 36.58 -6.02
CA ARG A 515 -12.75 36.08 -6.38
C ARG A 515 -13.76 36.36 -5.27
N VAL A 516 -14.91 36.90 -5.67
CA VAL A 516 -16.09 37.01 -4.82
C VAL A 516 -16.99 35.80 -5.07
N PHE A 517 -17.47 35.20 -4.00
CA PHE A 517 -18.28 33.97 -4.05
C PHE A 517 -19.21 33.90 -2.83
N ASP A 518 -20.25 33.08 -2.90
CA ASP A 518 -21.17 32.83 -1.79
C ASP A 518 -20.82 31.54 -1.08
N ALA A 519 -20.85 31.57 0.25
CA ALA A 519 -20.75 30.39 1.12
C ALA A 519 -22.05 30.23 1.91
N GLU A 520 -22.44 29.00 2.15
CA GLU A 520 -23.68 28.66 2.85
C GLU A 520 -23.51 28.84 4.36
N ILE A 521 -24.58 29.29 5.02
CA ILE A 521 -24.69 29.42 6.48
C ILE A 521 -25.74 28.39 6.96
N TYR A 522 -25.34 27.52 7.88
CA TYR A 522 -26.20 26.50 8.47
C TYR A 522 -26.54 26.83 9.92
N ARG A 523 -27.76 26.46 10.39
CA ARG A 523 -28.22 26.76 11.76
C ARG A 523 -27.79 25.73 12.79
N ASP A 524 -27.56 24.48 12.35
CA ASP A 524 -27.38 23.34 13.22
C ASP A 524 -26.01 22.67 12.97
N SER A 525 -25.67 21.68 13.78
CA SER A 525 -24.42 20.92 13.61
C SER A 525 -24.32 20.29 12.22
N PRO A 526 -23.10 19.94 11.75
CA PRO A 526 -22.85 19.35 10.42
C PRO A 526 -23.71 18.11 10.07
N LEU A 527 -24.45 17.55 11.04
CA LEU A 527 -25.29 16.35 10.87
C LEU A 527 -26.79 16.69 10.66
N LYS A 528 -27.22 17.93 10.92
CA LYS A 528 -28.61 18.39 10.71
C LYS A 528 -28.56 19.79 10.08
N THR A 529 -28.50 19.83 8.77
CA THR A 529 -28.30 21.06 8.01
C THR A 529 -29.63 21.69 7.58
N SER A 530 -30.04 22.75 8.24
CA SER A 530 -31.02 23.69 7.69
C SER A 530 -30.30 24.94 7.22
N LEU A 531 -30.42 25.29 5.94
CA LEU A 531 -29.83 26.48 5.36
C LEU A 531 -30.42 27.74 6.04
N ALA A 532 -29.53 28.56 6.63
CA ALA A 532 -29.91 29.77 7.35
C ALA A 532 -29.65 31.04 6.53
N GLY A 533 -28.91 30.96 5.45
CA GLY A 533 -28.55 32.05 4.60
C GLY A 533 -27.29 31.82 3.81
N LYS A 534 -26.76 32.91 3.24
CA LYS A 534 -25.49 32.95 2.51
C LYS A 534 -24.65 34.14 2.95
N ALA A 535 -23.35 33.95 3.00
CA ALA A 535 -22.38 35.01 3.14
C ALA A 535 -21.63 35.18 1.82
N SER A 536 -21.57 36.42 1.33
CA SER A 536 -20.71 36.77 0.20
C SER A 536 -19.31 37.06 0.71
N LEU A 537 -18.31 36.42 0.15
CA LEU A 537 -16.92 36.44 0.60
C LEU A 537 -15.98 36.82 -0.53
N ARG A 538 -14.83 37.41 -0.16
CA ARG A 538 -13.69 37.57 -1.06
C ARG A 538 -12.50 36.77 -0.54
N ILE A 539 -11.88 35.98 -1.41
CA ILE A 539 -10.65 35.27 -1.09
C ILE A 539 -9.42 36.08 -1.43
N HIS A 540 -8.39 36.01 -0.58
CA HIS A 540 -7.08 36.61 -0.79
C HIS A 540 -5.99 35.57 -0.45
N TYR A 541 -5.02 35.46 -1.34
CA TYR A 541 -3.82 34.66 -1.14
C TYR A 541 -2.68 35.61 -0.77
N THR A 542 -2.07 35.39 0.38
CA THR A 542 -0.89 36.09 0.83
C THR A 542 0.36 35.24 0.66
N ASP A 543 1.54 35.81 0.89
CA ASP A 543 2.80 35.05 0.82
C ASP A 543 2.84 33.86 1.81
N THR A 544 2.08 33.94 2.91
CA THR A 544 2.11 32.96 4.00
C THR A 544 0.74 32.38 4.35
N GLY A 545 -0.33 32.73 3.61
CA GLY A 545 -1.65 32.25 4.00
C GLY A 545 -2.78 32.50 3.01
N ILE A 546 -3.97 32.10 3.45
CA ILE A 546 -5.23 32.29 2.71
C ILE A 546 -6.23 32.98 3.65
N LEU A 547 -6.78 34.09 3.21
CA LEU A 547 -7.72 34.93 3.96
C LEU A 547 -9.05 35.02 3.24
N LEU A 548 -10.14 34.90 3.97
CA LEU A 548 -11.49 35.17 3.51
C LEU A 548 -11.98 36.46 4.20
N THR A 549 -12.55 37.39 3.42
CA THR A 549 -13.19 38.62 3.94
C THR A 549 -14.68 38.52 3.64
N VAL A 550 -15.51 38.69 4.66
CA VAL A 550 -16.99 38.73 4.53
C VAL A 550 -17.40 40.09 4.00
N LEU A 551 -18.09 40.12 2.87
CA LEU A 551 -18.56 41.35 2.21
C LEU A 551 -20.00 41.67 2.61
N SER A 552 -20.86 40.66 2.60
CA SER A 552 -22.27 40.80 2.96
C SER A 552 -22.83 39.49 3.48
N VAL A 553 -23.93 39.55 4.19
CA VAL A 553 -24.67 38.37 4.71
C VAL A 553 -26.14 38.53 4.36
N ASP A 554 -26.66 37.54 3.66
CA ASP A 554 -28.09 37.40 3.34
C ASP A 554 -28.68 36.30 4.22
N LYS A 555 -29.61 36.67 5.11
CA LYS A 555 -30.30 35.78 6.00
C LYS A 555 -31.60 35.34 5.32
N THR A 556 -31.69 34.09 4.94
CA THR A 556 -32.98 33.52 4.52
C THR A 556 -33.95 33.57 5.70
N ALA A 557 -35.14 34.15 5.49
CA ALA A 557 -36.21 34.09 6.48
C ALA A 557 -36.50 32.63 6.86
N PRO A 558 -36.81 32.33 8.13
CA PRO A 558 -37.17 30.98 8.50
C PRO A 558 -38.37 30.56 7.65
N SER A 559 -38.22 29.47 6.87
CA SER A 559 -39.38 28.76 6.29
C SER A 559 -40.28 28.38 7.44
N ARG A 560 -41.51 28.96 7.47
CA ARG A 560 -42.55 28.65 8.43
C ARG A 560 -42.97 27.20 8.39
#